data_f83826e898f1adb0225b979ae56d2a51
#
_entry.id   f83826e898f1adb0225b979ae56d2a51
#
_cell.length_a   1.000
_cell.length_b   1.000
_cell.length_c   1.000
_cell.angle_alpha   90.00
_cell.angle_beta   90.00
_cell.angle_gamma   90.00
#
_symmetry.space_group_name_H-M   'P 1'
#
loop_
_entity.id
_entity.type
_entity.pdbx_description
1 polymer ?
#
loop_
_entity_poly.entity_id
_entity_poly.type
_entity_poly.pdbx_seq_one_letter_code
_entity_poly.pdbx_strand_id
1 'polypeptide(L)'
;HPFAVSVSLDGSAKVNDQNRRSRNGSSAFESAVHVLGPLLQSPGKARITARATITREDLRVTERIEALLAAGFREVGVSPLRTSPAPALALGEHDWPVFLNEMIRAAEAERQHLIRGGELRFSNLAIALKQLHAGFCKPLPCGSAASYVSVSARGEYFTCHRTIDNPNFALGSTTEGLSTAHREDFLRARHVDLQQPCRSCWARYLCGGGCHAEVLSAGRSGCDYIRGWLEYCLRFYDRALVEFPSLFRKEI
;
A
#
# COMPACT_ATOMS: atom_id res chain seq x y z
N HIS A 1 -21.54 -11.35 7.00
CA HIS A 1 -20.73 -10.29 7.61
C HIS A 1 -20.04 -9.47 6.51
N PRO A 2 -19.91 -8.13 6.66
CA PRO A 2 -19.12 -7.34 5.74
C PRO A 2 -17.64 -7.75 5.87
N PHE A 3 -16.99 -7.98 4.73
CA PHE A 3 -15.56 -8.27 4.67
C PHE A 3 -14.91 -7.51 3.51
N ALA A 4 -13.61 -7.30 3.60
CA ALA A 4 -12.83 -6.67 2.54
C ALA A 4 -11.89 -7.69 1.91
N VAL A 5 -11.84 -7.69 0.59
CA VAL A 5 -10.93 -8.52 -0.21
C VAL A 5 -9.98 -7.63 -0.97
N SER A 6 -8.70 -7.91 -0.87
CA SER A 6 -7.68 -7.25 -1.69
C SER A 6 -7.09 -8.27 -2.66
N VAL A 7 -7.22 -8.00 -3.93
CA VAL A 7 -6.76 -8.86 -5.01
C VAL A 7 -5.47 -8.29 -5.61
N SER A 8 -4.44 -9.10 -5.68
CA SER A 8 -3.15 -8.70 -6.24
C SER A 8 -3.14 -8.89 -7.74
N LEU A 9 -3.33 -7.79 -8.48
CA LEU A 9 -3.23 -7.72 -9.95
C LEU A 9 -2.48 -6.46 -10.35
N ASP A 10 -1.57 -6.55 -11.33
CA ASP A 10 -0.61 -5.48 -11.62
C ASP A 10 -1.01 -4.56 -12.80
N GLY A 11 -2.20 -4.67 -13.34
CA GLY A 11 -2.70 -3.86 -14.45
C GLY A 11 -3.40 -4.69 -15.52
N SER A 12 -3.14 -4.45 -16.82
CA SER A 12 -3.69 -5.26 -17.89
C SER A 12 -3.15 -6.71 -17.87
N ALA A 13 -3.80 -7.64 -18.59
CA ALA A 13 -3.35 -9.03 -18.71
C ALA A 13 -1.86 -9.12 -19.10
N LYS A 14 -1.45 -8.37 -20.12
CA LYS A 14 -0.05 -8.34 -20.59
C LYS A 14 0.93 -8.00 -19.46
N VAL A 15 0.62 -6.97 -18.68
CA VAL A 15 1.48 -6.48 -17.63
C VAL A 15 1.47 -7.41 -16.42
N ASN A 16 0.29 -7.89 -16.02
CA ASN A 16 0.14 -8.79 -14.90
C ASN A 16 0.91 -10.10 -15.14
N ASP A 17 0.75 -10.69 -16.31
CA ASP A 17 1.28 -12.03 -16.61
C ASP A 17 2.79 -12.03 -16.88
N GLN A 18 3.43 -10.86 -17.04
CA GLN A 18 4.88 -10.75 -17.03
C GLN A 18 5.48 -11.15 -15.68
N ASN A 19 4.84 -10.74 -14.59
CA ASN A 19 5.35 -10.93 -13.22
C ASN A 19 4.60 -12.01 -12.43
N ARG A 20 3.34 -12.30 -12.80
CA ARG A 20 2.46 -13.27 -12.14
C ARG A 20 2.08 -14.40 -13.10
N ARG A 21 3.03 -15.26 -13.39
CA ARG A 21 2.82 -16.36 -14.32
C ARG A 21 2.08 -17.51 -13.66
N SER A 22 1.09 -18.07 -14.35
CA SER A 22 0.48 -19.33 -13.94
C SER A 22 1.42 -20.51 -14.26
N ARG A 23 1.29 -21.61 -13.51
CA ARG A 23 2.13 -22.79 -13.72
C ARG A 23 1.89 -23.49 -15.06
N ASN A 24 0.69 -23.38 -15.58
CA ASN A 24 0.28 -24.02 -16.85
C ASN A 24 0.42 -23.11 -18.07
N GLY A 25 1.00 -21.89 -17.91
CA GLY A 25 1.19 -20.93 -18.98
C GLY A 25 -0.07 -20.15 -19.39
N SER A 26 -1.24 -20.38 -18.76
CA SER A 26 -2.44 -19.56 -19.01
C SER A 26 -2.29 -18.18 -18.38
N SER A 27 -3.13 -17.22 -18.80
CA SER A 27 -3.20 -15.90 -18.17
C SER A 27 -3.69 -15.99 -16.74
N ALA A 28 -2.85 -15.57 -15.78
CA ALA A 28 -3.25 -15.45 -14.40
C ALA A 28 -4.26 -14.31 -14.20
N PHE A 29 -4.13 -13.24 -14.98
CA PHE A 29 -5.07 -12.13 -14.98
C PHE A 29 -6.46 -12.55 -15.41
N GLU A 30 -6.59 -13.18 -16.59
CA GLU A 30 -7.88 -13.62 -17.12
C GLU A 30 -8.55 -14.63 -16.20
N SER A 31 -7.79 -15.57 -15.65
CA SER A 31 -8.30 -16.54 -14.67
C SER A 31 -8.85 -15.88 -13.43
N ALA A 32 -8.14 -14.89 -12.88
CA ALA A 32 -8.58 -14.14 -11.71
C ALA A 32 -9.83 -13.30 -12.00
N VAL A 33 -9.86 -12.57 -13.11
CA VAL A 33 -11.01 -11.74 -13.51
C VAL A 33 -12.25 -12.59 -13.81
N HIS A 34 -12.09 -13.75 -14.44
CA HIS A 34 -13.19 -14.69 -14.69
C HIS A 34 -13.83 -15.17 -13.38
N VAL A 35 -13.01 -15.62 -12.42
CA VAL A 35 -13.51 -16.10 -11.11
C VAL A 35 -14.14 -14.97 -10.30
N LEU A 36 -13.59 -13.76 -10.36
CA LEU A 36 -14.09 -12.62 -9.62
C LEU A 36 -15.28 -11.91 -10.28
N GLY A 37 -15.53 -12.15 -11.57
CA GLY A 37 -16.55 -11.47 -12.36
C GLY A 37 -17.91 -11.35 -11.66
N PRO A 38 -18.52 -12.44 -11.17
CA PRO A 38 -19.79 -12.37 -10.45
C PRO A 38 -19.74 -11.48 -9.19
N LEU A 39 -18.63 -11.53 -8.44
CA LEU A 39 -18.43 -10.71 -7.24
C LEU A 39 -18.19 -9.23 -7.57
N LEU A 40 -17.51 -8.93 -8.66
CA LEU A 40 -17.28 -7.54 -9.10
C LEU A 40 -18.57 -6.89 -9.60
N GLN A 41 -19.46 -7.68 -10.26
CA GLN A 41 -20.76 -7.19 -10.71
C GLN A 41 -21.76 -7.01 -9.56
N SER A 42 -21.74 -7.90 -8.56
CA SER A 42 -22.65 -7.89 -7.41
C SER A 42 -21.91 -8.16 -6.10
N PRO A 43 -21.12 -7.20 -5.59
CA PRO A 43 -20.29 -7.42 -4.41
C PRO A 43 -21.06 -7.54 -3.10
N GLY A 44 -22.39 -7.25 -3.10
CA GLY A 44 -23.19 -7.22 -1.88
C GLY A 44 -22.61 -6.23 -0.86
N LYS A 45 -22.25 -6.73 0.34
CA LYS A 45 -21.59 -5.94 1.40
C LYS A 45 -20.06 -6.06 1.38
N ALA A 46 -19.49 -6.82 0.44
CA ALA A 46 -18.04 -6.99 0.35
C ALA A 46 -17.39 -5.78 -0.34
N ARG A 47 -16.26 -5.32 0.20
CA ARG A 47 -15.38 -4.35 -0.47
C ARG A 47 -14.28 -5.11 -1.20
N ILE A 48 -14.25 -5.04 -2.52
CA ILE A 48 -13.27 -5.74 -3.35
C ILE A 48 -12.39 -4.70 -4.03
N THR A 49 -11.08 -4.75 -3.71
CA THR A 49 -10.09 -3.79 -4.22
C THR A 49 -9.00 -4.51 -4.98
N ALA A 50 -8.44 -3.88 -6.01
CA ALA A 50 -7.21 -4.34 -6.65
C ALA A 50 -5.99 -3.65 -6.05
N ARG A 51 -4.87 -4.41 -5.96
CA ARG A 51 -3.58 -3.90 -5.51
C ARG A 51 -2.51 -4.24 -6.55
N ALA A 52 -1.96 -3.21 -7.18
CA ALA A 52 -0.92 -3.35 -8.18
C ALA A 52 0.46 -3.09 -7.58
N THR A 53 1.42 -3.94 -7.94
CA THR A 53 2.83 -3.71 -7.64
C THR A 53 3.48 -3.06 -8.85
N ILE A 54 4.11 -1.92 -8.64
CA ILE A 54 4.81 -1.18 -9.68
C ILE A 54 6.29 -1.53 -9.61
N THR A 55 6.83 -2.03 -10.71
CA THR A 55 8.25 -2.35 -10.87
C THR A 55 8.94 -1.27 -11.69
N ARG A 56 10.27 -1.19 -11.64
CA ARG A 56 11.04 -0.23 -12.45
C ARG A 56 10.92 -0.43 -13.96
N GLU A 57 10.49 -1.62 -14.41
CA GLU A 57 10.29 -1.90 -15.83
C GLU A 57 9.13 -1.10 -16.42
N ASP A 58 8.13 -0.76 -15.60
CA ASP A 58 6.98 -0.01 -16.05
C ASP A 58 6.36 0.80 -14.90
N LEU A 59 6.62 2.10 -14.89
CA LEU A 59 6.19 3.04 -13.85
C LEU A 59 4.83 3.72 -14.15
N ARG A 60 4.12 3.35 -15.23
CA ARG A 60 2.85 3.99 -15.67
C ARG A 60 1.69 3.67 -14.74
N VAL A 61 1.56 4.42 -13.66
CA VAL A 61 0.56 4.22 -12.59
C VAL A 61 -0.87 4.40 -13.11
N THR A 62 -1.12 5.48 -13.87
CA THR A 62 -2.46 5.80 -14.39
C THR A 62 -3.02 4.67 -15.25
N GLU A 63 -2.22 4.15 -16.19
CA GLU A 63 -2.64 3.05 -17.07
C GLU A 63 -2.95 1.75 -16.29
N ARG A 64 -2.20 1.48 -15.19
CA ARG A 64 -2.47 0.33 -14.33
C ARG A 64 -3.83 0.46 -13.63
N ILE A 65 -4.12 1.65 -13.08
CA ILE A 65 -5.38 1.94 -12.43
C ILE A 65 -6.53 1.81 -13.43
N GLU A 66 -6.43 2.43 -14.61
CA GLU A 66 -7.46 2.39 -15.64
C GLU A 66 -7.75 0.96 -16.11
N ALA A 67 -6.71 0.15 -16.34
CA ALA A 67 -6.88 -1.25 -16.75
C ALA A 67 -7.62 -2.08 -15.68
N LEU A 68 -7.35 -1.87 -14.40
CA LEU A 68 -8.02 -2.58 -13.32
C LEU A 68 -9.44 -2.08 -13.07
N LEU A 69 -9.70 -0.77 -13.25
CA LEU A 69 -11.06 -0.24 -13.23
C LEU A 69 -11.89 -0.80 -14.41
N ALA A 70 -11.30 -0.90 -15.61
CA ALA A 70 -11.94 -1.52 -16.77
C ALA A 70 -12.23 -3.02 -16.56
N ALA A 71 -11.44 -3.71 -15.74
CA ALA A 71 -11.69 -5.10 -15.34
C ALA A 71 -12.83 -5.25 -14.30
N GLY A 72 -13.44 -4.13 -13.84
CA GLY A 72 -14.60 -4.12 -12.96
C GLY A 72 -14.29 -3.82 -11.49
N PHE A 73 -13.05 -3.59 -11.11
CA PHE A 73 -12.73 -3.15 -9.75
C PHE A 73 -13.22 -1.71 -9.53
N ARG A 74 -13.80 -1.45 -8.36
CA ARG A 74 -14.28 -0.10 -7.99
C ARG A 74 -13.21 0.73 -7.30
N GLU A 75 -12.17 0.08 -6.81
CA GLU A 75 -11.07 0.74 -6.10
C GLU A 75 -9.76 0.04 -6.41
N VAL A 76 -8.74 0.85 -6.70
CA VAL A 76 -7.41 0.37 -7.07
C VAL A 76 -6.35 1.09 -6.24
N GLY A 77 -5.43 0.32 -5.67
CA GLY A 77 -4.25 0.86 -5.00
C GLY A 77 -2.96 0.38 -5.65
N VAL A 78 -1.91 1.18 -5.55
CA VAL A 78 -0.59 0.83 -6.07
C VAL A 78 0.47 0.85 -4.97
N SER A 79 1.50 0.05 -5.14
CA SER A 79 2.66 0.04 -4.25
C SER A 79 3.93 -0.14 -5.07
N PRO A 80 4.97 0.69 -4.88
CA PRO A 80 6.24 0.48 -5.55
C PRO A 80 6.96 -0.74 -4.97
N LEU A 81 7.60 -1.52 -5.84
CA LEU A 81 8.49 -2.60 -5.42
C LEU A 81 9.81 -2.01 -4.92
N ARG A 82 10.04 -2.06 -3.61
CA ARG A 82 11.25 -1.48 -2.97
C ARG A 82 12.33 -2.51 -2.74
N THR A 83 11.93 -3.76 -2.51
CA THR A 83 12.83 -4.89 -2.25
C THR A 83 12.30 -6.13 -2.96
N SER A 84 13.20 -6.88 -3.58
CA SER A 84 12.84 -8.10 -4.31
C SER A 84 14.02 -9.07 -4.31
N PRO A 85 13.79 -10.40 -4.33
CA PRO A 85 14.83 -11.39 -4.67
C PRO A 85 15.43 -11.15 -6.06
N ALA A 86 14.70 -10.47 -6.97
CA ALA A 86 15.20 -9.97 -8.26
C ALA A 86 15.41 -8.45 -8.17
N PRO A 87 16.58 -7.96 -7.74
CA PRO A 87 16.83 -6.54 -7.47
C PRO A 87 16.59 -5.63 -8.68
N ALA A 88 16.75 -6.17 -9.89
CA ALA A 88 16.51 -5.45 -11.14
C ALA A 88 15.06 -4.94 -11.30
N LEU A 89 14.09 -5.55 -10.60
CA LEU A 89 12.68 -5.14 -10.64
C LEU A 89 12.35 -4.05 -9.62
N ALA A 90 13.16 -3.88 -8.56
CA ALA A 90 12.92 -2.88 -7.53
C ALA A 90 13.23 -1.47 -8.04
N LEU A 91 12.46 -0.49 -7.58
CA LEU A 91 12.69 0.92 -7.89
C LEU A 91 14.00 1.38 -7.26
N GLY A 92 14.87 1.98 -8.09
CA GLY A 92 16.11 2.63 -7.68
C GLY A 92 15.95 4.14 -7.52
N GLU A 93 17.07 4.82 -7.23
CA GLU A 93 17.07 6.24 -6.91
C GLU A 93 16.49 7.12 -8.04
N HIS A 94 16.82 6.82 -9.28
CA HIS A 94 16.32 7.56 -10.45
C HIS A 94 14.84 7.31 -10.78
N ASP A 95 14.26 6.23 -10.27
CA ASP A 95 12.86 5.88 -10.55
C ASP A 95 11.88 6.65 -9.64
N TRP A 96 12.32 7.10 -8.46
CA TRP A 96 11.44 7.74 -7.47
C TRP A 96 10.80 9.05 -7.95
N PRO A 97 11.51 9.97 -8.62
CA PRO A 97 10.89 11.17 -9.16
C PRO A 97 9.85 10.86 -10.24
N VAL A 98 10.15 9.88 -11.11
CA VAL A 98 9.22 9.45 -12.16
C VAL A 98 7.98 8.83 -11.54
N PHE A 99 8.15 7.94 -10.57
CA PHE A 99 7.03 7.31 -9.86
C PHE A 99 6.17 8.34 -9.10
N LEU A 100 6.78 9.36 -8.47
CA LEU A 100 6.05 10.46 -7.85
C LEU A 100 5.17 11.20 -8.86
N ASN A 101 5.72 11.55 -10.01
CA ASN A 101 4.98 12.23 -11.07
C ASN A 101 3.80 11.38 -11.57
N GLU A 102 3.99 10.08 -11.73
CA GLU A 102 2.92 9.16 -12.12
C GLU A 102 1.81 9.06 -11.05
N MET A 103 2.17 9.03 -9.77
CA MET A 103 1.20 9.07 -8.66
C MET A 103 0.40 10.37 -8.66
N ILE A 104 1.05 11.51 -8.92
CA ILE A 104 0.38 12.82 -9.02
C ILE A 104 -0.54 12.85 -10.24
N ARG A 105 -0.09 12.36 -11.42
CA ARG A 105 -0.95 12.24 -12.61
C ARG A 105 -2.20 11.41 -12.34
N ALA A 106 -2.05 10.27 -11.68
CA ALA A 106 -3.18 9.42 -11.31
C ALA A 106 -4.15 10.15 -10.36
N ALA A 107 -3.63 10.92 -9.41
CA ALA A 107 -4.48 11.70 -8.50
C ALA A 107 -5.18 12.88 -9.20
N GLU A 108 -4.55 13.55 -10.17
CA GLU A 108 -5.22 14.59 -10.98
C GLU A 108 -6.26 13.98 -11.93
N ALA A 109 -6.04 12.80 -12.49
CA ALA A 109 -7.06 12.06 -13.25
C ALA A 109 -8.28 11.74 -12.37
N GLU A 110 -8.03 11.36 -11.11
CA GLU A 110 -9.08 11.11 -10.12
C GLU A 110 -9.85 12.40 -9.78
N ARG A 111 -9.15 13.54 -9.64
CA ARG A 111 -9.80 14.84 -9.45
C ARG A 111 -10.74 15.17 -10.61
N GLN A 112 -10.31 14.94 -11.87
CA GLN A 112 -11.17 15.14 -13.03
C GLN A 112 -12.39 14.22 -13.02
N HIS A 113 -12.25 12.99 -12.50
CA HIS A 113 -13.37 12.08 -12.31
C HIS A 113 -14.37 12.60 -11.27
N LEU A 114 -13.87 13.10 -10.13
CA LEU A 114 -14.70 13.71 -9.08
C LEU A 114 -15.46 14.95 -9.57
N ILE A 115 -14.83 15.80 -10.37
CA ILE A 115 -15.50 16.98 -11.00
C ILE A 115 -16.70 16.55 -11.85
N ARG A 116 -16.63 15.39 -12.52
CA ARG A 116 -17.72 14.82 -13.31
C ARG A 116 -18.78 14.08 -12.46
N GLY A 117 -18.71 14.19 -11.14
CA GLY A 117 -19.66 13.56 -10.20
C GLY A 117 -19.35 12.10 -9.89
N GLY A 118 -18.15 11.61 -10.23
CA GLY A 118 -17.72 10.25 -9.89
C GLY A 118 -17.33 10.09 -8.43
N GLU A 119 -17.04 8.86 -8.04
CA GLU A 119 -16.55 8.50 -6.70
C GLU A 119 -15.03 8.33 -6.70
N LEU A 120 -14.40 8.43 -5.52
CA LEU A 120 -12.95 8.26 -5.35
C LEU A 120 -12.55 6.78 -5.47
N ARG A 121 -11.75 6.44 -6.49
CA ARG A 121 -11.36 5.06 -6.86
C ARG A 121 -9.89 4.75 -6.63
N PHE A 122 -9.03 5.78 -6.55
CA PHE A 122 -7.61 5.63 -6.29
C PHE A 122 -7.36 5.55 -4.78
N SER A 123 -7.18 4.32 -4.25
CA SER A 123 -7.13 4.10 -2.80
C SER A 123 -5.94 4.75 -2.09
N ASN A 124 -4.82 4.99 -2.79
CA ASN A 124 -3.69 5.72 -2.18
C ASN A 124 -4.08 7.15 -1.83
N LEU A 125 -4.83 7.84 -2.71
CA LEU A 125 -5.36 9.17 -2.44
C LEU A 125 -6.48 9.11 -1.40
N ALA A 126 -7.43 8.19 -1.54
CA ALA A 126 -8.55 8.03 -0.62
C ALA A 126 -8.10 7.83 0.83
N ILE A 127 -7.12 6.95 1.05
CA ILE A 127 -6.55 6.68 2.37
C ILE A 127 -5.84 7.92 2.92
N ALA A 128 -5.06 8.62 2.10
CA ALA A 128 -4.36 9.83 2.53
C ALA A 128 -5.35 10.92 2.96
N LEU A 129 -6.39 11.19 2.15
CA LEU A 129 -7.42 12.20 2.47
C LEU A 129 -8.18 11.83 3.75
N LYS A 130 -8.59 10.56 3.90
CA LYS A 130 -9.26 10.09 5.12
C LYS A 130 -8.39 10.26 6.36
N GLN A 131 -7.10 9.94 6.28
CA GLN A 131 -6.16 10.08 7.40
C GLN A 131 -5.91 11.54 7.76
N LEU A 132 -5.78 12.42 6.76
CA LEU A 132 -5.62 13.86 6.97
C LEU A 132 -6.87 14.46 7.63
N HIS A 133 -8.05 14.09 7.14
CA HIS A 133 -9.32 14.59 7.68
C HIS A 133 -9.55 14.15 9.13
N ALA A 134 -9.18 12.91 9.46
CA ALA A 134 -9.29 12.36 10.82
C ALA A 134 -8.18 12.85 11.77
N GLY A 135 -7.23 13.67 11.32
CA GLY A 135 -6.07 14.08 12.13
C GLY A 135 -5.19 12.90 12.56
N PHE A 136 -5.12 11.85 11.74
CA PHE A 136 -4.47 10.60 12.13
C PHE A 136 -2.95 10.75 12.26
N CYS A 137 -2.41 10.37 13.43
CA CYS A 137 -1.00 10.40 13.75
C CYS A 137 -0.42 8.97 13.76
N LYS A 138 0.62 8.73 12.97
CA LYS A 138 1.28 7.42 12.83
C LYS A 138 2.66 7.41 13.49
N PRO A 139 2.79 7.00 14.75
CA PRO A 139 4.12 6.79 15.33
C PRO A 139 4.84 5.57 14.75
N LEU A 140 4.09 4.65 14.13
CA LEU A 140 4.55 3.44 13.43
C LEU A 140 3.91 3.38 12.03
N PRO A 141 4.55 2.76 11.02
CA PRO A 141 4.04 2.76 9.64
C PRO A 141 2.80 1.87 9.45
N CYS A 142 2.67 0.83 10.26
CA CYS A 142 1.59 -0.15 10.19
C CYS A 142 1.41 -0.88 11.52
N GLY A 143 0.45 -1.83 11.56
CA GLY A 143 0.14 -2.62 12.75
C GLY A 143 1.11 -3.78 13.05
N SER A 144 2.19 -3.96 12.29
CA SER A 144 3.20 -5.01 12.49
C SER A 144 3.72 -5.01 13.93
N ALA A 145 3.66 -6.14 14.60
CA ALA A 145 3.94 -6.35 16.01
C ALA A 145 3.07 -5.53 16.99
N ALA A 146 2.38 -4.48 16.55
CA ALA A 146 1.52 -3.64 17.39
C ALA A 146 0.11 -4.24 17.52
N SER A 147 -0.57 -4.48 16.41
CA SER A 147 -1.95 -4.98 16.36
C SER A 147 -2.08 -6.37 15.74
N TYR A 148 -1.03 -6.90 15.13
CA TYR A 148 -0.97 -8.27 14.62
C TYR A 148 0.45 -8.82 14.65
N VAL A 149 0.56 -10.14 14.62
CA VAL A 149 1.79 -10.91 14.37
C VAL A 149 1.52 -11.91 13.25
N SER A 150 2.57 -12.41 12.61
CA SER A 150 2.48 -13.51 11.65
C SER A 150 2.99 -14.79 12.27
N VAL A 151 2.37 -15.91 11.89
CA VAL A 151 2.73 -17.24 12.38
C VAL A 151 3.28 -18.04 11.19
N SER A 152 4.48 -18.63 11.33
CA SER A 152 5.06 -19.52 10.32
C SER A 152 4.36 -20.88 10.33
N ALA A 153 4.61 -21.70 9.31
CA ALA A 153 4.13 -23.07 9.26
C ALA A 153 4.69 -23.95 10.42
N ARG A 154 5.78 -23.52 11.06
CA ARG A 154 6.38 -24.18 12.22
C ARG A 154 5.83 -23.66 13.56
N GLY A 155 4.86 -22.73 13.53
CA GLY A 155 4.29 -22.14 14.74
C GLY A 155 5.13 -21.03 15.38
N GLU A 156 6.12 -20.50 14.68
CA GLU A 156 6.96 -19.39 15.15
C GLU A 156 6.27 -18.05 14.88
N TYR A 157 6.39 -17.09 15.81
CA TYR A 157 5.82 -15.75 15.70
C TYR A 157 6.83 -14.76 15.15
N PHE A 158 6.39 -13.97 14.18
CA PHE A 158 7.18 -12.90 13.54
C PHE A 158 6.43 -11.60 13.52
N THR A 159 7.14 -10.47 13.40
CA THR A 159 6.54 -9.14 13.39
C THR A 159 5.54 -8.94 12.25
N CYS A 160 5.77 -9.50 11.05
CA CYS A 160 4.82 -9.50 9.94
C CYS A 160 5.11 -10.62 8.94
N HIS A 161 4.19 -10.85 7.98
CA HIS A 161 4.32 -11.89 6.95
C HIS A 161 5.57 -11.74 6.06
N ARG A 162 6.09 -10.52 5.90
CA ARG A 162 7.33 -10.26 5.11
C ARG A 162 8.61 -10.57 5.87
N THR A 163 8.51 -10.90 7.15
CA THR A 163 9.66 -11.19 8.03
C THR A 163 9.68 -12.63 8.54
N ILE A 164 8.77 -13.47 8.05
CA ILE A 164 8.75 -14.90 8.36
C ILE A 164 10.11 -15.52 7.98
N ASP A 165 10.60 -16.43 8.80
CA ASP A 165 11.90 -17.10 8.71
C ASP A 165 13.14 -16.21 8.87
N ASN A 166 12.97 -14.93 9.24
CA ASN A 166 14.08 -14.06 9.59
C ASN A 166 14.19 -13.94 11.13
N PRO A 167 15.24 -14.52 11.77
CA PRO A 167 15.35 -14.57 13.22
C PRO A 167 15.40 -13.19 13.90
N ASN A 168 15.84 -12.14 13.18
CA ASN A 168 15.88 -10.77 13.71
C ASN A 168 14.48 -10.17 13.96
N PHE A 169 13.44 -10.85 13.49
CA PHE A 169 12.04 -10.42 13.64
C PHE A 169 11.19 -11.44 14.39
N ALA A 170 11.83 -12.45 14.99
CA ALA A 170 11.15 -13.47 15.77
C ALA A 170 10.60 -12.87 17.08
N LEU A 171 9.38 -13.27 17.43
CA LEU A 171 8.66 -12.79 18.62
C LEU A 171 8.25 -13.95 19.57
N GLY A 172 8.73 -15.16 19.35
CA GLY A 172 8.37 -16.34 20.12
C GLY A 172 7.71 -17.43 19.27
N SER A 173 6.94 -18.30 19.89
CA SER A 173 6.30 -19.45 19.23
C SER A 173 4.98 -19.84 19.87
N THR A 174 4.25 -20.75 19.23
CA THR A 174 2.99 -21.33 19.78
C THR A 174 3.24 -22.14 21.06
N THR A 175 4.45 -22.63 21.30
CA THR A 175 4.83 -23.39 22.49
C THR A 175 5.36 -22.51 23.62
N GLU A 176 6.08 -21.44 23.31
CA GLU A 176 6.70 -20.54 24.30
C GLU A 176 5.84 -19.30 24.58
N GLY A 177 4.89 -19.01 23.69
CA GLY A 177 4.09 -17.79 23.74
C GLY A 177 4.76 -16.60 23.04
N LEU A 178 4.09 -15.47 23.07
CA LEU A 178 4.57 -14.20 22.51
C LEU A 178 5.52 -13.52 23.50
N SER A 179 6.76 -13.27 23.09
CA SER A 179 7.74 -12.50 23.86
C SER A 179 7.36 -11.02 23.91
N THR A 180 6.83 -10.57 25.04
CA THR A 180 6.47 -9.17 25.26
C THR A 180 7.71 -8.27 25.18
N ALA A 181 8.84 -8.70 25.72
CA ALA A 181 10.09 -7.93 25.70
C ALA A 181 10.58 -7.68 24.26
N HIS A 182 10.71 -8.73 23.45
CA HIS A 182 11.14 -8.58 22.03
C HIS A 182 10.17 -7.70 21.23
N ARG A 183 8.86 -7.85 21.50
CA ARG A 183 7.82 -7.03 20.85
C ARG A 183 7.96 -5.56 21.22
N GLU A 184 8.12 -5.23 22.50
CA GLU A 184 8.27 -3.85 22.99
C GLU A 184 9.55 -3.21 22.48
N ASP A 185 10.66 -3.93 22.49
CA ASP A 185 11.94 -3.45 21.97
C ASP A 185 11.85 -3.16 20.47
N PHE A 186 11.22 -4.05 19.71
CA PHE A 186 10.97 -3.80 18.29
C PHE A 186 10.11 -2.55 18.07
N LEU A 187 8.98 -2.41 18.75
CA LEU A 187 8.08 -1.27 18.62
C LEU A 187 8.77 0.04 19.01
N ARG A 188 9.54 0.04 20.10
CA ARG A 188 10.32 1.19 20.56
C ARG A 188 11.35 1.59 19.52
N ALA A 189 12.16 0.65 19.01
CA ALA A 189 13.18 0.91 17.99
C ALA A 189 12.57 1.42 16.69
N ARG A 190 11.31 1.08 16.40
CA ARG A 190 10.60 1.48 15.18
C ARG A 190 9.71 2.73 15.34
N HIS A 191 9.61 3.32 16.54
CA HIS A 191 8.91 4.57 16.75
C HIS A 191 9.59 5.73 16.02
N VAL A 192 8.84 6.56 15.30
CA VAL A 192 9.41 7.62 14.43
C VAL A 192 10.27 8.64 15.15
N ASP A 193 10.01 8.89 16.43
CA ASP A 193 10.78 9.84 17.23
C ASP A 193 12.14 9.29 17.67
N LEU A 194 12.33 7.97 17.58
CA LEU A 194 13.57 7.29 17.96
C LEU A 194 14.41 6.87 16.73
N GLN A 195 13.92 7.14 15.52
CA GLN A 195 14.60 6.78 14.28
C GLN A 195 15.24 7.99 13.61
N GLN A 196 16.49 7.83 13.12
CA GLN A 196 17.08 8.77 12.19
C GLN A 196 16.82 8.31 10.73
N PRO A 197 16.56 9.24 9.78
CA PRO A 197 16.36 10.70 9.95
C PRO A 197 14.91 11.09 10.33
N CYS A 198 14.02 10.12 10.64
CA CYS A 198 12.58 10.37 10.85
C CYS A 198 12.31 11.39 11.96
N ARG A 199 13.09 11.34 13.06
CA ARG A 199 12.94 12.22 14.21
C ARG A 199 12.89 13.71 13.85
N SER A 200 13.63 14.14 12.85
CA SER A 200 13.66 15.52 12.35
C SER A 200 12.80 15.74 11.09
N CYS A 201 12.12 14.72 10.58
CA CYS A 201 11.33 14.80 9.36
C CYS A 201 9.94 15.40 9.64
N TRP A 202 9.53 16.40 8.86
CA TRP A 202 8.19 16.99 8.99
C TRP A 202 7.06 15.97 8.75
N ALA A 203 7.30 15.00 7.84
CA ALA A 203 6.30 14.00 7.44
C ALA A 203 6.24 12.77 8.38
N ARG A 204 7.00 12.76 9.50
CA ARG A 204 7.17 11.55 10.31
C ARG A 204 5.85 10.91 10.76
N TYR A 205 4.90 11.71 11.22
CA TYR A 205 3.61 11.20 11.72
C TYR A 205 2.58 10.92 10.62
N LEU A 206 2.80 11.40 9.41
CA LEU A 206 2.00 11.01 8.24
C LEU A 206 2.55 9.75 7.58
N CYS A 207 3.89 9.57 7.58
CA CYS A 207 4.59 8.44 6.99
C CYS A 207 4.66 7.22 7.92
N GLY A 208 4.91 7.44 9.22
CA GLY A 208 5.15 6.37 10.21
C GLY A 208 6.55 5.73 10.14
N GLY A 209 7.51 6.30 9.39
CA GLY A 209 8.90 5.82 9.35
C GLY A 209 9.20 4.73 8.33
N GLY A 210 8.29 4.43 7.40
CA GLY A 210 8.48 3.44 6.33
C GLY A 210 8.31 1.98 6.78
N CYS A 211 8.06 1.10 5.82
CA CYS A 211 7.84 -0.33 6.08
C CYS A 211 8.95 -0.95 6.92
N HIS A 212 8.61 -1.65 7.99
CA HIS A 212 9.59 -2.26 8.90
C HIS A 212 10.51 -3.24 8.16
N ALA A 213 9.96 -4.17 7.39
CA ALA A 213 10.72 -5.15 6.65
C ALA A 213 11.69 -4.50 5.65
N GLU A 214 11.22 -3.50 4.89
CA GLU A 214 12.04 -2.81 3.88
C GLU A 214 13.16 -1.99 4.50
N VAL A 215 12.83 -1.17 5.51
CA VAL A 215 13.82 -0.28 6.15
C VAL A 215 14.93 -1.07 6.85
N LEU A 216 14.60 -2.20 7.47
CA LEU A 216 15.58 -2.99 8.21
C LEU A 216 16.39 -3.92 7.31
N SER A 217 15.88 -4.30 6.14
CA SER A 217 16.60 -5.16 5.19
C SER A 217 17.40 -4.39 4.13
N ALA A 218 16.89 -3.25 3.66
CA ALA A 218 17.45 -2.52 2.53
C ALA A 218 17.69 -1.03 2.80
N GLY A 219 17.49 -0.59 4.04
CA GLY A 219 17.63 0.82 4.38
C GLY A 219 16.45 1.69 3.90
N ARG A 220 16.67 3.00 3.85
CA ARG A 220 15.64 3.98 3.51
C ARG A 220 15.81 4.48 2.08
N SER A 221 15.02 3.97 1.17
CA SER A 221 14.89 4.48 -0.19
C SER A 221 13.55 5.19 -0.38
N GLY A 222 13.49 6.14 -1.30
CA GLY A 222 12.25 6.82 -1.69
C GLY A 222 11.64 7.74 -0.62
N CYS A 223 12.43 8.25 0.34
CA CYS A 223 11.94 9.23 1.31
C CYS A 223 11.46 10.52 0.64
N ASP A 224 12.15 10.98 -0.43
CA ASP A 224 11.76 12.16 -1.19
C ASP A 224 10.44 11.94 -1.92
N TYR A 225 10.25 10.77 -2.51
CA TYR A 225 8.97 10.37 -3.06
C TYR A 225 7.84 10.43 -2.00
N ILE A 226 8.07 9.85 -0.81
CA ILE A 226 7.05 9.86 0.25
C ILE A 226 6.73 11.29 0.68
N ARG A 227 7.73 12.14 0.88
CA ARG A 227 7.53 13.55 1.23
C ARG A 227 6.76 14.30 0.14
N GLY A 228 7.17 14.16 -1.12
CA GLY A 228 6.49 14.79 -2.25
C GLY A 228 5.04 14.33 -2.41
N TRP A 229 4.78 13.04 -2.24
CA TRP A 229 3.42 12.50 -2.25
C TRP A 229 2.55 13.04 -1.12
N LEU A 230 3.08 13.09 0.10
CA LEU A 230 2.34 13.62 1.26
C LEU A 230 2.10 15.13 1.15
N GLU A 231 3.07 15.88 0.63
CA GLU A 231 2.90 17.31 0.34
C GLU A 231 1.79 17.54 -0.69
N TYR A 232 1.80 16.75 -1.79
CA TYR A 232 0.74 16.78 -2.78
C TYR A 232 -0.63 16.45 -2.15
N CYS A 233 -0.71 15.41 -1.32
CA CYS A 233 -1.95 15.02 -0.64
C CYS A 233 -2.48 16.12 0.30
N LEU A 234 -1.60 16.84 1.01
CA LEU A 234 -1.98 17.98 1.86
C LEU A 234 -2.58 19.10 1.01
N ARG A 235 -1.95 19.47 -0.11
CA ARG A 235 -2.47 20.49 -1.04
C ARG A 235 -3.76 20.05 -1.71
N PHE A 236 -3.86 18.77 -2.05
CA PHE A 236 -5.10 18.20 -2.59
C PHE A 236 -6.23 18.24 -1.56
N TYR A 237 -5.94 17.88 -0.30
CA TYR A 237 -6.91 17.89 0.79
C TYR A 237 -7.49 19.31 1.02
N ASP A 238 -6.64 20.33 1.07
CA ASP A 238 -7.06 21.73 1.22
C ASP A 238 -8.05 22.14 0.11
N ARG A 239 -7.71 21.85 -1.14
CA ARG A 239 -8.61 22.09 -2.29
C ARG A 239 -9.90 21.27 -2.19
N ALA A 240 -9.79 19.99 -1.83
CA ALA A 240 -10.92 19.06 -1.82
C ALA A 240 -11.97 19.40 -0.74
N LEU A 241 -11.58 20.04 0.37
CA LEU A 241 -12.52 20.54 1.37
C LEU A 241 -13.53 21.55 0.77
N VAL A 242 -13.10 22.33 -0.22
CA VAL A 242 -13.91 23.33 -0.92
C VAL A 242 -14.60 22.72 -2.15
N GLU A 243 -13.86 22.00 -2.98
CA GLU A 243 -14.36 21.47 -4.25
C GLU A 243 -15.28 20.26 -4.09
N PHE A 244 -15.00 19.39 -3.09
CA PHE A 244 -15.68 18.11 -2.88
C PHE A 244 -16.06 17.89 -1.41
N PRO A 245 -16.81 18.79 -0.76
CA PRO A 245 -17.11 18.68 0.68
C PRO A 245 -17.87 17.40 1.05
N SER A 246 -18.53 16.77 0.09
CA SER A 246 -19.24 15.50 0.30
C SER A 246 -18.32 14.33 0.62
N LEU A 247 -17.03 14.36 0.20
CA LEU A 247 -16.05 13.33 0.54
C LEU A 247 -15.80 13.22 2.04
N PHE A 248 -16.04 14.30 2.78
CA PHE A 248 -15.70 14.44 4.19
C PHE A 248 -16.94 14.46 5.11
N ARG A 249 -18.15 14.39 4.54
CA ARG A 249 -19.42 14.42 5.31
C ARG A 249 -19.93 13.06 5.75
N LYS A 250 -19.29 11.97 5.33
CA LYS A 250 -19.75 10.61 5.66
C LYS A 250 -18.96 10.04 6.82
N GLU A 251 -19.75 9.74 7.86
CA GLU A 251 -19.53 8.85 8.98
C GLU A 251 -18.67 9.39 10.13
N ILE A 252 -19.38 10.14 10.95
CA ILE A 252 -19.34 9.94 12.42
C ILE A 252 -20.21 8.75 12.78
#